data_f0f5121e1c5aa9bf4b4a7b5466e7c752
#
_entry.id   f0f5121e1c5aa9bf4b4a7b5466e7c752
#
_cell.length_a   1.000
_cell.length_b   1.000
_cell.length_c   1.000
_cell.angle_alpha   90.00
_cell.angle_beta   90.00
_cell.angle_gamma   90.00
#
_symmetry.space_group_name_H-M   'P 1'
#
loop_
_entity.id
_entity.type
_entity.pdbx_description
1 polymer ?
#
loop_
_entity_poly.entity_id
_entity_poly.type
_entity_poly.pdbx_seq_one_letter_code
_entity_poly.pdbx_strand_id
1 'polypeptide(L)'
;MTSGLFDLSGKVVLATGANSGIGLAFLQGCARQGADVVVWSRREDKNALAVDALKALGAPRAHAETVDVSDEAAVDKAFASTLETMGRVDCVFANAGYQNRADSFPDMTSDMYHDLLNVNLHGAFYTLRAATRHMRERAQAGDPGGSIVVCGSLSMFQGRQGIEHYAAAKGALSAMVKGLAVEMGQYAVRANMIAPGMILTEMTGESEQVEGIIKHFSAITPLGRPGYLSDIEGPAAYLASDASIFHTGD
;
A
#
# COMPACT_ATOMS: atom_id res chain seq x y z
N MET A 1 -21.07 -8.68 -21.69
CA MET A 1 -19.98 -9.57 -21.22
C MET A 1 -20.09 -9.58 -19.72
N THR A 2 -20.19 -10.73 -19.07
CA THR A 2 -20.12 -10.81 -17.61
C THR A 2 -18.72 -10.35 -17.19
N SER A 3 -18.62 -9.30 -16.38
CA SER A 3 -17.36 -8.86 -15.80
C SER A 3 -16.68 -10.04 -15.09
N GLY A 4 -15.37 -10.17 -15.24
CA GLY A 4 -14.60 -11.19 -14.52
C GLY A 4 -14.66 -10.96 -13.00
N LEU A 5 -14.43 -12.00 -12.20
CA LEU A 5 -14.45 -11.92 -10.73
C LEU A 5 -13.53 -10.81 -10.15
N PHE A 6 -12.43 -10.53 -10.83
CA PHE A 6 -11.44 -9.52 -10.43
C PHE A 6 -11.54 -8.24 -11.26
N ASP A 7 -12.63 -8.04 -12.03
CA ASP A 7 -12.79 -6.87 -12.88
C ASP A 7 -12.77 -5.58 -12.06
N LEU A 8 -11.87 -4.67 -12.45
CA LEU A 8 -11.71 -3.34 -11.85
C LEU A 8 -12.04 -2.22 -12.85
N SER A 9 -12.73 -2.53 -13.95
CA SER A 9 -13.15 -1.52 -14.93
C SER A 9 -13.99 -0.44 -14.28
N GLY A 10 -13.61 0.83 -14.48
CA GLY A 10 -14.26 1.99 -13.89
C GLY A 10 -13.96 2.24 -12.39
N LYS A 11 -13.12 1.42 -11.76
CA LYS A 11 -12.61 1.66 -10.40
C LYS A 11 -11.32 2.45 -10.44
N VAL A 12 -11.15 3.39 -9.52
CA VAL A 12 -9.94 4.17 -9.32
C VAL A 12 -9.19 3.64 -8.10
N VAL A 13 -7.95 3.19 -8.33
CA VAL A 13 -7.06 2.60 -7.33
C VAL A 13 -5.87 3.51 -7.09
N LEU A 14 -5.71 4.00 -5.87
CA LEU A 14 -4.60 4.83 -5.43
C LEU A 14 -3.61 4.03 -4.59
N ALA A 15 -2.32 4.21 -4.81
CA ALA A 15 -1.30 3.64 -3.92
C ALA A 15 -0.22 4.67 -3.56
N THR A 16 0.17 4.71 -2.29
CA THR A 16 1.28 5.54 -1.79
C THR A 16 2.59 4.78 -1.85
N GLY A 17 3.71 5.50 -2.13
CA GLY A 17 5.01 4.88 -2.35
C GLY A 17 5.02 3.95 -3.57
N ALA A 18 4.27 4.30 -4.62
CA ALA A 18 3.91 3.38 -5.70
C ALA A 18 4.68 3.62 -7.01
N ASN A 19 5.76 4.38 -7.01
CA ASN A 19 6.61 4.53 -8.19
C ASN A 19 7.69 3.43 -8.32
N SER A 20 7.73 2.47 -7.41
CA SER A 20 8.62 1.30 -7.45
C SER A 20 8.17 0.24 -6.44
N GLY A 21 8.80 -0.94 -6.47
CA GLY A 21 8.65 -1.97 -5.46
C GLY A 21 7.21 -2.46 -5.25
N ILE A 22 6.86 -2.77 -4.00
CA ILE A 22 5.56 -3.37 -3.63
C ILE A 22 4.39 -2.46 -4.01
N GLY A 23 4.50 -1.15 -3.81
CA GLY A 23 3.43 -0.22 -4.16
C GLY A 23 3.13 -0.19 -5.66
N LEU A 24 4.17 -0.24 -6.49
CA LEU A 24 3.99 -0.37 -7.94
C LEU A 24 3.37 -1.71 -8.32
N ALA A 25 3.79 -2.81 -7.69
CA ALA A 25 3.23 -4.14 -7.94
C ALA A 25 1.74 -4.21 -7.57
N PHE A 26 1.29 -3.52 -6.53
CA PHE A 26 -0.14 -3.38 -6.23
C PHE A 26 -0.91 -2.76 -7.40
N LEU A 27 -0.42 -1.64 -7.92
CA LEU A 27 -1.05 -0.97 -9.05
C LEU A 27 -0.94 -1.78 -10.35
N GLN A 28 0.15 -2.52 -10.58
CA GLN A 28 0.29 -3.40 -11.74
C GLN A 28 -0.77 -4.50 -11.75
N GLY A 29 -1.00 -5.15 -10.59
CA GLY A 29 -2.07 -6.14 -10.44
C GLY A 29 -3.45 -5.56 -10.76
N CYS A 30 -3.74 -4.34 -10.26
CA CYS A 30 -5.00 -3.67 -10.52
C CYS A 30 -5.13 -3.18 -11.98
N ALA A 31 -4.07 -2.65 -12.57
CA ALA A 31 -4.04 -2.19 -13.96
C ALA A 31 -4.35 -3.32 -14.95
N ARG A 32 -3.80 -4.52 -14.71
CA ARG A 32 -4.10 -5.74 -15.51
C ARG A 32 -5.57 -6.16 -15.44
N GLN A 33 -6.30 -5.70 -14.43
CA GLN A 33 -7.75 -5.93 -14.26
C GLN A 33 -8.59 -4.74 -14.71
N GLY A 34 -7.99 -3.77 -15.42
CA GLY A 34 -8.69 -2.64 -16.04
C GLY A 34 -8.94 -1.45 -15.10
N ALA A 35 -8.28 -1.36 -13.95
CA ALA A 35 -8.40 -0.20 -13.06
C ALA A 35 -7.77 1.05 -13.66
N ASP A 36 -8.39 2.20 -13.39
CA ASP A 36 -7.70 3.48 -13.39
C ASP A 36 -6.79 3.56 -12.16
N VAL A 37 -5.56 4.05 -12.32
CA VAL A 37 -4.56 3.98 -11.26
C VAL A 37 -3.94 5.33 -10.93
N VAL A 38 -3.60 5.52 -9.64
CA VAL A 38 -2.98 6.75 -9.15
C VAL A 38 -1.74 6.43 -8.32
N VAL A 39 -0.62 6.99 -8.73
CA VAL A 39 0.69 6.85 -8.08
C VAL A 39 0.94 8.06 -7.19
N TRP A 40 1.10 7.86 -5.89
CA TRP A 40 1.60 8.90 -5.00
C TRP A 40 3.00 8.55 -4.53
N SER A 41 3.98 9.39 -4.85
CA SER A 41 5.36 9.24 -4.38
C SER A 41 6.12 10.54 -4.48
N ARG A 42 7.29 10.61 -3.85
CA ARG A 42 8.07 11.86 -3.73
C ARG A 42 8.90 12.21 -4.96
N ARG A 43 9.17 11.28 -5.86
CA ARG A 43 10.11 11.45 -7.00
C ARG A 43 9.33 11.56 -8.30
N GLU A 44 9.25 12.75 -8.83
CA GLU A 44 8.47 13.07 -10.03
C GLU A 44 8.94 12.30 -11.27
N ASP A 45 10.26 12.17 -11.46
CA ASP A 45 10.86 11.40 -12.56
C ASP A 45 10.43 9.93 -12.55
N LYS A 46 10.48 9.29 -11.39
CA LYS A 46 10.02 7.90 -11.24
C LYS A 46 8.51 7.75 -11.30
N ASN A 47 7.77 8.78 -10.88
CA ASN A 47 6.32 8.80 -11.01
C ASN A 47 5.89 8.74 -12.49
N ALA A 48 6.55 9.51 -13.35
CA ALA A 48 6.29 9.50 -14.80
C ALA A 48 6.54 8.11 -15.41
N LEU A 49 7.69 7.49 -15.09
CA LEU A 49 8.01 6.14 -15.56
C LEU A 49 6.99 5.09 -15.09
N ALA A 50 6.54 5.19 -13.84
CA ALA A 50 5.52 4.28 -13.30
C ALA A 50 4.18 4.44 -14.03
N VAL A 51 3.76 5.68 -14.31
CA VAL A 51 2.53 5.96 -15.07
C VAL A 51 2.60 5.33 -16.46
N ASP A 52 3.71 5.49 -17.16
CA ASP A 52 3.88 4.91 -18.51
C ASP A 52 3.85 3.37 -18.46
N ALA A 53 4.53 2.77 -17.50
CA ALA A 53 4.51 1.32 -17.30
C ALA A 53 3.10 0.80 -16.99
N LEU A 54 2.33 1.50 -16.16
CA LEU A 54 0.96 1.10 -15.79
C LEU A 54 -0.01 1.21 -16.97
N LYS A 55 0.12 2.25 -17.81
CA LYS A 55 -0.64 2.36 -19.07
C LYS A 55 -0.31 1.22 -20.03
N ALA A 56 0.97 0.87 -20.18
CA ALA A 56 1.40 -0.24 -21.02
C ALA A 56 0.86 -1.60 -20.53
N LEU A 57 0.54 -1.74 -19.25
CA LEU A 57 -0.08 -2.93 -18.66
C LEU A 57 -1.60 -2.98 -18.76
N GLY A 58 -2.25 -1.93 -19.26
CA GLY A 58 -3.68 -1.93 -19.53
C GLY A 58 -4.51 -0.98 -18.66
N ALA A 59 -3.89 -0.14 -17.82
CA ALA A 59 -4.64 0.90 -17.09
C ALA A 59 -5.27 1.88 -18.10
N PRO A 60 -6.61 2.07 -18.12
CA PRO A 60 -7.26 3.01 -19.02
C PRO A 60 -6.83 4.45 -18.75
N ARG A 61 -6.70 4.82 -17.49
CA ARG A 61 -6.12 6.08 -17.03
C ARG A 61 -5.06 5.81 -15.97
N ALA A 62 -3.95 6.52 -16.03
CA ALA A 62 -2.93 6.52 -14.99
C ALA A 62 -2.49 7.96 -14.72
N HIS A 63 -2.47 8.32 -13.45
CA HIS A 63 -2.12 9.66 -12.95
C HIS A 63 -1.09 9.54 -11.83
N ALA A 64 -0.34 10.59 -11.58
CA ALA A 64 0.59 10.64 -10.45
C ALA A 64 0.58 11.99 -9.75
N GLU A 65 0.76 11.97 -8.43
CA GLU A 65 0.99 13.15 -7.60
C GLU A 65 2.34 13.05 -6.90
N THR A 66 3.05 14.18 -6.82
CA THR A 66 4.29 14.26 -6.03
C THR A 66 3.93 14.63 -4.60
N VAL A 67 4.01 13.64 -3.69
CA VAL A 67 3.52 13.75 -2.31
C VAL A 67 4.53 13.17 -1.34
N ASP A 68 4.83 13.91 -0.28
CA ASP A 68 5.40 13.36 0.94
C ASP A 68 4.24 13.05 1.91
N VAL A 69 4.02 11.77 2.18
CA VAL A 69 2.90 11.33 3.04
C VAL A 69 3.07 11.75 4.50
N SER A 70 4.28 12.13 4.93
CA SER A 70 4.54 12.64 6.29
C SER A 70 4.02 14.06 6.50
N ASP A 71 3.68 14.78 5.42
CA ASP A 71 3.07 16.10 5.45
C ASP A 71 1.54 15.96 5.26
N GLU A 72 0.79 16.20 6.34
CA GLU A 72 -0.67 16.10 6.34
C GLU A 72 -1.33 17.03 5.31
N ALA A 73 -0.85 18.27 5.21
CA ALA A 73 -1.41 19.24 4.28
C ALA A 73 -1.14 18.87 2.82
N ALA A 74 0.05 18.30 2.54
CA ALA A 74 0.38 17.76 1.23
C ALA A 74 -0.52 16.57 0.87
N VAL A 75 -0.84 15.69 1.82
CA VAL A 75 -1.76 14.56 1.61
C VAL A 75 -3.18 15.07 1.30
N ASP A 76 -3.71 15.99 2.09
CA ASP A 76 -5.07 16.54 1.86
C ASP A 76 -5.15 17.24 0.48
N LYS A 77 -4.13 18.02 0.09
CA LYS A 77 -4.04 18.67 -1.21
C LYS A 77 -3.98 17.66 -2.37
N ALA A 78 -3.13 16.65 -2.24
CA ALA A 78 -2.98 15.63 -3.27
C ALA A 78 -4.25 14.77 -3.41
N PHE A 79 -4.97 14.53 -2.32
CA PHE A 79 -6.23 13.80 -2.38
C PHE A 79 -7.30 14.61 -3.12
N ALA A 80 -7.40 15.92 -2.86
CA ALA A 80 -8.30 16.82 -3.59
C ALA A 80 -7.95 16.87 -5.10
N SER A 81 -6.66 17.04 -5.46
CA SER A 81 -6.19 17.01 -6.85
C SER A 81 -6.49 15.67 -7.54
N THR A 82 -6.32 14.55 -6.82
CA THR A 82 -6.68 13.21 -7.31
C THR A 82 -8.18 13.13 -7.62
N LEU A 83 -9.05 13.67 -6.75
CA LEU A 83 -10.49 13.68 -7.01
C LEU A 83 -10.88 14.58 -8.18
N GLU A 84 -10.23 15.74 -8.35
CA GLU A 84 -10.45 16.62 -9.50
C GLU A 84 -10.08 15.92 -10.83
N THR A 85 -8.98 15.16 -10.84
CA THR A 85 -8.47 14.51 -12.06
C THR A 85 -9.19 13.19 -12.37
N MET A 86 -9.43 12.37 -11.34
CA MET A 86 -9.93 11.01 -11.50
C MET A 86 -11.43 10.87 -11.20
N GLY A 87 -12.02 11.84 -10.51
CA GLY A 87 -13.44 11.90 -10.17
C GLY A 87 -13.83 11.13 -8.91
N ARG A 88 -13.08 10.09 -8.56
CA ARG A 88 -13.34 9.20 -7.40
C ARG A 88 -12.11 8.45 -6.97
N VAL A 89 -12.14 7.82 -5.81
CA VAL A 89 -11.18 6.81 -5.35
C VAL A 89 -11.97 5.66 -4.75
N ASP A 90 -11.80 4.45 -5.29
CA ASP A 90 -12.50 3.22 -4.86
C ASP A 90 -11.65 2.32 -3.99
N CYS A 91 -10.35 2.32 -4.22
CA CYS A 91 -9.41 1.53 -3.42
C CYS A 91 -8.16 2.35 -3.11
N VAL A 92 -7.66 2.22 -1.87
CA VAL A 92 -6.40 2.85 -1.45
C VAL A 92 -5.46 1.79 -0.87
N PHE A 93 -4.25 1.73 -1.42
CA PHE A 93 -3.13 1.01 -0.84
C PHE A 93 -2.24 1.99 -0.06
N ALA A 94 -2.34 1.99 1.27
CA ALA A 94 -1.42 2.74 2.13
C ALA A 94 -0.13 1.92 2.29
N ASN A 95 0.82 2.18 1.39
CA ASN A 95 2.06 1.39 1.26
C ASN A 95 3.32 2.19 1.58
N ALA A 96 3.32 3.51 1.39
CA ALA A 96 4.50 4.34 1.61
C ALA A 96 5.16 4.04 2.96
N GLY A 97 6.47 3.81 2.92
CA GLY A 97 7.23 3.48 4.10
C GLY A 97 8.67 3.12 3.76
N TYR A 98 9.49 3.06 4.77
CA TYR A 98 10.86 2.59 4.68
C TYR A 98 11.24 1.83 5.96
N GLN A 99 12.35 1.13 5.91
CA GLN A 99 12.94 0.48 7.07
C GLN A 99 14.38 1.00 7.24
N ASN A 100 14.71 1.41 8.45
CA ASN A 100 16.08 1.60 8.90
C ASN A 100 16.31 0.69 10.11
N ARG A 101 17.56 0.58 10.54
CA ARG A 101 17.96 -0.34 11.60
C ARG A 101 18.95 0.35 12.54
N ALA A 102 18.69 0.26 13.83
CA ALA A 102 19.66 0.56 14.87
C ALA A 102 20.53 -0.66 15.18
N ASP A 103 21.71 -0.48 15.75
CA ASP A 103 22.57 -1.58 16.18
C ASP A 103 21.92 -2.39 17.31
N SER A 104 21.27 -1.68 18.24
CA SER A 104 20.46 -2.27 19.31
C SER A 104 19.33 -1.34 19.73
N PHE A 105 18.35 -1.82 20.49
CA PHE A 105 17.25 -0.99 20.98
C PHE A 105 17.73 0.20 21.85
N PRO A 106 18.71 0.03 22.80
CA PRO A 106 19.27 1.17 23.55
C PRO A 106 19.96 2.22 22.68
N ASP A 107 20.44 1.86 21.47
CA ASP A 107 21.15 2.77 20.58
C ASP A 107 20.20 3.46 19.57
N MET A 108 18.93 3.09 19.58
CA MET A 108 17.92 3.72 18.74
C MET A 108 17.68 5.16 19.21
N THR A 109 18.01 6.14 18.38
CA THR A 109 17.77 7.55 18.72
C THR A 109 16.30 7.91 18.59
N SER A 110 15.88 8.95 19.33
CA SER A 110 14.52 9.50 19.19
C SER A 110 14.22 9.96 17.76
N ASP A 111 15.20 10.54 17.08
CA ASP A 111 15.05 10.98 15.67
C ASP A 111 14.80 9.78 14.75
N MET A 112 15.60 8.71 14.84
CA MET A 112 15.36 7.48 14.08
C MET A 112 13.94 6.94 14.31
N TYR A 113 13.49 6.95 15.56
CA TYR A 113 12.16 6.50 15.94
C TYR A 113 11.06 7.38 15.33
N HIS A 114 11.14 8.70 15.55
CA HIS A 114 10.11 9.64 15.07
C HIS A 114 10.08 9.75 13.55
N ASP A 115 11.22 9.83 12.87
CA ASP A 115 11.29 9.91 11.41
C ASP A 115 10.63 8.71 10.75
N LEU A 116 10.87 7.51 11.30
CA LEU A 116 10.23 6.32 10.77
C LEU A 116 8.72 6.33 10.99
N LEU A 117 8.27 6.68 12.21
CA LEU A 117 6.84 6.74 12.51
C LEU A 117 6.13 7.81 11.68
N ASN A 118 6.77 8.96 11.43
CA ASN A 118 6.20 10.03 10.63
C ASN A 118 5.79 9.54 9.23
N VAL A 119 6.62 8.71 8.59
CA VAL A 119 6.30 8.17 7.28
C VAL A 119 5.41 6.93 7.39
N ASN A 120 5.85 5.92 8.17
CA ASN A 120 5.25 4.58 8.15
C ASN A 120 3.90 4.50 8.88
N LEU A 121 3.67 5.34 9.88
CA LEU A 121 2.44 5.34 10.68
C LEU A 121 1.59 6.58 10.42
N HIS A 122 2.14 7.78 10.65
CA HIS A 122 1.37 9.01 10.52
C HIS A 122 0.99 9.27 9.06
N GLY A 123 1.90 9.05 8.10
CA GLY A 123 1.61 9.17 6.67
C GLY A 123 0.52 8.21 6.20
N ALA A 124 0.53 6.97 6.69
CA ALA A 124 -0.55 6.03 6.43
C ALA A 124 -1.87 6.53 7.05
N PHE A 125 -1.85 7.01 8.30
CA PHE A 125 -3.02 7.59 8.96
C PHE A 125 -3.62 8.75 8.17
N TYR A 126 -2.83 9.72 7.71
CA TYR A 126 -3.32 10.86 6.92
C TYR A 126 -3.98 10.39 5.61
N THR A 127 -3.32 9.47 4.91
CA THR A 127 -3.85 8.88 3.68
C THR A 127 -5.18 8.15 3.92
N LEU A 128 -5.24 7.30 4.94
CA LEU A 128 -6.43 6.52 5.28
C LEU A 128 -7.59 7.42 5.72
N ARG A 129 -7.31 8.48 6.49
CA ARG A 129 -8.31 9.45 6.92
C ARG A 129 -8.92 10.20 5.74
N ALA A 130 -8.12 10.66 4.78
CA ALA A 130 -8.61 11.32 3.57
C ALA A 130 -9.49 10.36 2.74
N ALA A 131 -9.02 9.11 2.54
CA ALA A 131 -9.75 8.10 1.80
C ALA A 131 -11.09 7.71 2.46
N THR A 132 -11.09 7.46 3.75
CA THR A 132 -12.32 7.07 4.48
C THR A 132 -13.34 8.19 4.56
N ARG A 133 -12.89 9.46 4.66
CA ARG A 133 -13.77 10.63 4.56
C ARG A 133 -14.49 10.65 3.21
N HIS A 134 -13.74 10.55 2.12
CA HIS A 134 -14.31 10.50 0.77
C HIS A 134 -15.28 9.32 0.57
N MET A 135 -14.92 8.11 0.98
CA MET A 135 -15.77 6.92 0.84
C MET A 135 -17.06 7.05 1.65
N ARG A 136 -16.99 7.63 2.86
CA ARG A 136 -18.16 7.93 3.67
C ARG A 136 -19.09 8.95 3.00
N GLU A 137 -18.53 10.04 2.48
CA GLU A 137 -19.28 11.09 1.76
C GLU A 137 -19.99 10.52 0.52
N ARG A 138 -19.29 9.67 -0.25
CA ARG A 138 -19.90 8.95 -1.39
C ARG A 138 -21.06 8.06 -0.93
N ALA A 139 -20.87 7.29 0.12
CA ALA A 139 -21.92 6.41 0.65
C ALA A 139 -23.15 7.20 1.10
N GLN A 140 -22.95 8.35 1.77
CA GLN A 140 -24.05 9.26 2.16
C GLN A 140 -24.77 9.89 0.97
N ALA A 141 -24.07 10.03 -0.16
CA ALA A 141 -24.64 10.49 -1.43
C ALA A 141 -25.31 9.36 -2.26
N GLY A 142 -25.38 8.13 -1.74
CA GLY A 142 -26.03 7.00 -2.41
C GLY A 142 -25.08 6.12 -3.25
N ASP A 143 -23.76 6.31 -3.15
CA ASP A 143 -22.72 5.49 -3.83
C ASP A 143 -21.83 4.81 -2.78
N PRO A 144 -22.32 3.79 -2.03
CA PRO A 144 -21.55 3.11 -1.00
C PRO A 144 -20.49 2.18 -1.59
N GLY A 145 -19.47 1.89 -0.78
CA GLY A 145 -18.44 0.93 -1.11
C GLY A 145 -17.05 1.53 -1.22
N GLY A 146 -16.07 0.66 -1.06
CA GLY A 146 -14.65 0.98 -1.15
C GLY A 146 -13.77 -0.10 -0.54
N SER A 147 -12.47 0.00 -0.78
CA SER A 147 -11.48 -0.91 -0.22
C SER A 147 -10.29 -0.13 0.33
N ILE A 148 -9.95 -0.37 1.57
CA ILE A 148 -8.74 0.10 2.22
C ILE A 148 -7.80 -1.09 2.36
N VAL A 149 -6.57 -0.95 1.88
CA VAL A 149 -5.54 -1.98 2.01
C VAL A 149 -4.27 -1.35 2.55
N VAL A 150 -3.77 -1.86 3.66
CA VAL A 150 -2.55 -1.38 4.30
C VAL A 150 -1.42 -2.36 4.03
N CYS A 151 -0.25 -1.85 3.64
CA CYS A 151 0.96 -2.66 3.56
C CYS A 151 1.57 -2.85 4.95
N GLY A 152 1.34 -4.02 5.52
CA GLY A 152 1.93 -4.49 6.77
C GLY A 152 3.34 -5.03 6.61
N SER A 153 3.71 -5.93 7.50
CA SER A 153 4.95 -6.69 7.47
C SER A 153 4.87 -7.86 8.43
N LEU A 154 5.55 -8.96 8.14
CA LEU A 154 5.74 -10.05 9.11
C LEU A 154 6.44 -9.59 10.40
N SER A 155 7.16 -8.47 10.38
CA SER A 155 7.83 -7.91 11.57
C SER A 155 6.86 -7.56 12.71
N MET A 156 5.57 -7.41 12.44
CA MET A 156 4.55 -7.18 13.47
C MET A 156 4.23 -8.45 14.29
N PHE A 157 4.59 -9.62 13.77
CA PHE A 157 4.38 -10.92 14.42
C PHE A 157 5.68 -11.55 14.92
N GLN A 158 6.84 -11.04 14.46
CA GLN A 158 8.15 -11.62 14.75
C GLN A 158 9.09 -10.52 15.23
N GLY A 159 9.70 -10.71 16.42
CA GLY A 159 10.73 -9.81 16.92
C GLY A 159 12.01 -9.89 16.08
N ARG A 160 12.61 -8.73 15.78
CA ARG A 160 13.93 -8.62 15.17
C ARG A 160 14.66 -7.43 15.75
N GLN A 161 15.93 -7.66 16.15
CA GLN A 161 16.78 -6.65 16.73
C GLN A 161 16.96 -5.43 15.82
N GLY A 162 16.85 -4.25 16.40
CA GLY A 162 17.16 -2.96 15.77
C GLY A 162 16.06 -2.41 14.83
N ILE A 163 14.91 -3.11 14.72
CA ILE A 163 13.75 -2.65 13.91
C ILE A 163 12.46 -2.57 14.72
N GLU A 164 12.56 -2.43 16.03
CA GLU A 164 11.43 -2.42 16.96
C GLU A 164 10.45 -1.29 16.64
N HIS A 165 10.93 -0.11 16.25
CA HIS A 165 10.11 1.02 15.81
C HIS A 165 9.34 0.74 14.53
N TYR A 166 9.96 0.00 13.58
CA TYR A 166 9.27 -0.44 12.36
C TYR A 166 8.17 -1.46 12.69
N ALA A 167 8.49 -2.44 13.54
CA ALA A 167 7.51 -3.43 14.00
C ALA A 167 6.35 -2.77 14.75
N ALA A 168 6.64 -1.78 15.61
CA ALA A 168 5.64 -1.01 16.33
C ALA A 168 4.71 -0.24 15.37
N ALA A 169 5.27 0.44 14.36
CA ALA A 169 4.47 1.14 13.35
C ALA A 169 3.54 0.18 12.58
N LYS A 170 4.06 -0.97 12.13
CA LYS A 170 3.27 -1.97 11.41
C LYS A 170 2.22 -2.66 12.31
N GLY A 171 2.53 -2.89 13.59
CA GLY A 171 1.58 -3.38 14.59
C GLY A 171 0.45 -2.39 14.87
N ALA A 172 0.78 -1.11 15.00
CA ALA A 172 -0.22 -0.04 15.17
C ALA A 172 -1.18 0.03 13.96
N LEU A 173 -0.67 -0.08 12.73
CA LEU A 173 -1.49 -0.13 11.51
C LEU A 173 -2.41 -1.35 11.48
N SER A 174 -1.95 -2.52 11.95
CA SER A 174 -2.79 -3.73 12.04
C SER A 174 -3.99 -3.51 12.96
N ALA A 175 -3.78 -2.87 14.11
CA ALA A 175 -4.87 -2.51 15.02
C ALA A 175 -5.83 -1.48 14.40
N MET A 176 -5.29 -0.48 13.68
CA MET A 176 -6.07 0.55 13.00
C MET A 176 -6.97 -0.05 11.90
N VAL A 177 -6.48 -1.00 11.10
CA VAL A 177 -7.25 -1.71 10.08
C VAL A 177 -8.48 -2.38 10.67
N LYS A 178 -8.34 -3.05 11.82
CA LYS A 178 -9.48 -3.69 12.50
C LYS A 178 -10.53 -2.69 12.96
N GLY A 179 -10.09 -1.55 13.50
CA GLY A 179 -10.99 -0.46 13.86
C GLY A 179 -11.73 0.11 12.65
N LEU A 180 -11.00 0.36 11.56
CA LEU A 180 -11.59 0.84 10.30
C LEU A 180 -12.58 -0.16 9.70
N ALA A 181 -12.30 -1.47 9.74
CA ALA A 181 -13.23 -2.48 9.26
C ALA A 181 -14.58 -2.45 9.99
N VAL A 182 -14.55 -2.25 11.32
CA VAL A 182 -15.76 -2.13 12.13
C VAL A 182 -16.51 -0.82 11.82
N GLU A 183 -15.79 0.31 11.82
CA GLU A 183 -16.42 1.62 11.65
C GLU A 183 -16.97 1.83 10.24
N MET A 184 -16.19 1.47 9.22
CA MET A 184 -16.49 1.76 7.83
C MET A 184 -17.40 0.72 7.16
N GLY A 185 -17.61 -0.43 7.79
CA GLY A 185 -18.50 -1.49 7.28
C GLY A 185 -19.93 -1.03 7.02
N GLN A 186 -20.47 -0.10 7.81
CA GLN A 186 -21.79 0.51 7.59
C GLN A 186 -21.91 1.26 6.25
N TYR A 187 -20.77 1.67 5.66
CA TYR A 187 -20.67 2.32 4.34
C TYR A 187 -20.29 1.35 3.23
N ALA A 188 -20.32 0.03 3.50
CA ALA A 188 -19.83 -1.02 2.62
C ALA A 188 -18.33 -0.86 2.24
N VAL A 189 -17.53 -0.21 3.07
CA VAL A 189 -16.08 -0.08 2.91
C VAL A 189 -15.37 -1.18 3.70
N ARG A 190 -14.51 -1.92 3.02
CA ARG A 190 -13.67 -2.97 3.59
C ARG A 190 -12.31 -2.41 3.96
N ALA A 191 -11.70 -2.92 5.01
CA ALA A 191 -10.35 -2.56 5.40
C ALA A 191 -9.55 -3.83 5.74
N ASN A 192 -8.43 -4.05 5.04
CA ASN A 192 -7.58 -5.23 5.18
C ASN A 192 -6.11 -4.85 5.13
N MET A 193 -5.25 -5.82 5.46
CA MET A 193 -3.80 -5.67 5.42
C MET A 193 -3.17 -6.77 4.55
N ILE A 194 -2.18 -6.40 3.76
CA ILE A 194 -1.24 -7.37 3.19
C ILE A 194 0.04 -7.29 4.01
N ALA A 195 0.45 -8.39 4.63
CA ALA A 195 1.67 -8.48 5.42
C ALA A 195 2.75 -9.28 4.67
N PRO A 196 3.53 -8.64 3.78
CA PRO A 196 4.55 -9.34 3.03
C PRO A 196 5.65 -9.90 3.95
N GLY A 197 6.16 -11.07 3.56
CA GLY A 197 7.45 -11.56 4.01
C GLY A 197 8.59 -10.86 3.29
N MET A 198 9.69 -11.56 3.06
CA MET A 198 10.78 -11.04 2.24
C MET A 198 10.38 -11.03 0.78
N ILE A 199 10.22 -9.83 0.21
CA ILE A 199 9.99 -9.60 -1.21
C ILE A 199 11.26 -8.96 -1.80
N LEU A 200 11.77 -9.53 -2.87
CA LEU A 200 12.90 -8.96 -3.59
C LEU A 200 12.44 -7.70 -4.33
N THR A 201 13.08 -6.59 -4.00
CA THR A 201 12.81 -5.27 -4.60
C THR A 201 14.14 -4.64 -5.00
N GLU A 202 14.12 -3.53 -5.71
CA GLU A 202 15.34 -2.74 -5.98
C GLU A 202 16.11 -2.37 -4.70
N MET A 203 15.42 -2.25 -3.57
CA MET A 203 16.05 -1.96 -2.27
C MET A 203 16.86 -3.13 -1.70
N THR A 204 16.67 -4.35 -2.18
CA THR A 204 17.47 -5.50 -1.75
C THR A 204 18.88 -5.50 -2.35
N GLY A 205 19.15 -4.62 -3.33
CA GLY A 205 20.47 -4.40 -3.93
C GLY A 205 20.86 -5.45 -4.97
N GLU A 206 21.99 -5.19 -5.64
CA GLU A 206 22.64 -6.09 -6.60
C GLU A 206 24.05 -6.41 -6.05
N SER A 207 24.23 -7.47 -5.26
CA SER A 207 25.56 -7.83 -4.77
C SER A 207 25.58 -9.22 -4.14
N GLU A 208 26.76 -9.71 -3.76
CA GLU A 208 26.94 -10.95 -2.97
C GLU A 208 26.06 -10.97 -1.69
N GLN A 209 25.69 -9.80 -1.14
CA GLN A 209 24.75 -9.69 -0.03
C GLN A 209 23.37 -10.20 -0.40
N VAL A 210 22.91 -10.02 -1.64
CA VAL A 210 21.60 -10.50 -2.12
C VAL A 210 21.57 -12.03 -2.14
N GLU A 211 22.63 -12.70 -2.56
CA GLU A 211 22.69 -14.16 -2.53
C GLU A 211 22.57 -14.72 -1.12
N GLY A 212 23.24 -14.07 -0.15
CA GLY A 212 23.09 -14.40 1.27
C GLY A 212 21.67 -14.21 1.79
N ILE A 213 21.02 -13.11 1.40
CA ILE A 213 19.62 -12.82 1.72
C ILE A 213 18.70 -13.88 1.12
N ILE A 214 18.84 -14.18 -0.18
CA ILE A 214 18.04 -15.19 -0.87
C ILE A 214 18.21 -16.55 -0.20
N LYS A 215 19.45 -16.97 0.07
CA LYS A 215 19.74 -18.26 0.73
C LYS A 215 19.10 -18.33 2.11
N HIS A 216 19.25 -17.29 2.92
CA HIS A 216 18.66 -17.24 4.26
C HIS A 216 17.14 -17.34 4.21
N PHE A 217 16.48 -16.47 3.41
CA PHE A 217 15.02 -16.45 3.35
C PHE A 217 14.42 -17.67 2.63
N SER A 218 15.15 -18.28 1.67
CA SER A 218 14.72 -19.54 1.08
C SER A 218 14.67 -20.68 2.11
N ALA A 219 15.61 -20.67 3.06
CA ALA A 219 15.66 -21.71 4.09
C ALA A 219 14.51 -21.61 5.13
N ILE A 220 13.98 -20.39 5.36
CA ILE A 220 12.94 -20.15 6.37
C ILE A 220 11.55 -19.91 5.77
N THR A 221 11.45 -19.69 4.46
CA THR A 221 10.17 -19.52 3.77
C THR A 221 9.62 -20.90 3.38
N PRO A 222 8.37 -21.23 3.73
CA PRO A 222 7.80 -22.55 3.40
C PRO A 222 7.83 -22.92 1.92
N LEU A 223 7.74 -21.92 1.02
CA LEU A 223 7.83 -22.11 -0.44
C LEU A 223 9.27 -22.24 -0.96
N GLY A 224 10.29 -22.26 -0.09
CA GLY A 224 11.68 -22.47 -0.47
C GLY A 224 12.31 -21.30 -1.25
N ARG A 225 11.67 -20.14 -1.28
CA ARG A 225 12.17 -18.93 -1.96
C ARG A 225 11.65 -17.65 -1.31
N PRO A 226 12.33 -16.51 -1.47
CA PRO A 226 11.73 -15.21 -1.19
C PRO A 226 10.58 -14.94 -2.19
N GLY A 227 9.74 -13.96 -1.88
CA GLY A 227 8.71 -13.47 -2.81
C GLY A 227 9.28 -12.56 -3.88
N TYR A 228 8.60 -12.50 -5.01
CA TYR A 228 8.82 -11.55 -6.09
C TYR A 228 7.71 -10.52 -6.14
N LEU A 229 7.91 -9.40 -6.81
CA LEU A 229 6.90 -8.36 -6.98
C LEU A 229 5.63 -8.90 -7.66
N SER A 230 5.76 -9.82 -8.61
CA SER A 230 4.63 -10.49 -9.26
C SER A 230 3.77 -11.34 -8.31
N ASP A 231 4.32 -11.83 -7.20
CA ASP A 231 3.56 -12.60 -6.21
C ASP A 231 2.56 -11.71 -5.43
N ILE A 232 2.74 -10.38 -5.49
CA ILE A 232 1.90 -9.39 -4.79
C ILE A 232 0.72 -8.91 -5.65
N GLU A 233 0.81 -9.00 -6.97
CA GLU A 233 -0.20 -8.48 -7.92
C GLU A 233 -1.57 -9.15 -7.70
N GLY A 234 -1.60 -10.48 -7.54
CA GLY A 234 -2.84 -11.24 -7.34
C GLY A 234 -3.59 -10.85 -6.06
N PRO A 235 -2.95 -10.87 -4.88
CA PRO A 235 -3.55 -10.39 -3.63
C PRO A 235 -4.05 -8.94 -3.71
N ALA A 236 -3.34 -8.05 -4.41
CA ALA A 236 -3.77 -6.68 -4.61
C ALA A 236 -5.07 -6.59 -5.43
N ALA A 237 -5.12 -7.26 -6.58
CA ALA A 237 -6.32 -7.31 -7.42
C ALA A 237 -7.51 -7.92 -6.65
N TYR A 238 -7.29 -8.99 -5.87
CA TYR A 238 -8.30 -9.60 -5.01
C TYR A 238 -8.88 -8.60 -4.01
N LEU A 239 -8.04 -7.95 -3.22
CA LEU A 239 -8.50 -7.02 -2.19
C LEU A 239 -9.11 -5.73 -2.76
N ALA A 240 -8.69 -5.29 -3.94
CA ALA A 240 -9.27 -4.13 -4.62
C ALA A 240 -10.65 -4.43 -5.24
N SER A 241 -10.90 -5.66 -5.65
CA SER A 241 -12.09 -6.07 -6.40
C SER A 241 -13.24 -6.57 -5.51
N ASP A 242 -14.40 -6.77 -6.13
CA ASP A 242 -15.58 -7.34 -5.49
C ASP A 242 -15.42 -8.86 -5.19
N ALA A 243 -14.35 -9.51 -5.68
CA ALA A 243 -13.99 -10.88 -5.28
C ALA A 243 -13.79 -11.01 -3.76
N SER A 244 -13.44 -9.91 -3.09
CA SER A 244 -13.23 -9.85 -1.63
C SER A 244 -14.37 -9.13 -0.88
N ILE A 245 -15.59 -9.10 -1.44
CA ILE A 245 -16.72 -8.30 -0.90
C ILE A 245 -17.08 -8.64 0.55
N PHE A 246 -16.81 -9.86 1.01
CA PHE A 246 -17.05 -10.30 2.39
C PHE A 246 -15.76 -10.44 3.21
N HIS A 247 -14.64 -9.91 2.73
CA HIS A 247 -13.33 -9.98 3.38
C HIS A 247 -12.96 -8.62 3.97
N THR A 248 -13.02 -8.48 5.29
CA THR A 248 -12.67 -7.25 6.01
C THR A 248 -12.14 -7.54 7.41
N GLY A 249 -11.20 -6.73 7.89
CA GLY A 249 -10.61 -6.83 9.23
C GLY A 249 -9.43 -7.79 9.37
N ASP A 250 -8.87 -8.26 8.25
CA ASP A 250 -7.77 -9.23 8.23
C ASP A 250 -6.44 -8.57 7.84
#